data_67945a380c230f21be9de5ad8cb7093f
#
_entry.id   67945a380c230f21be9de5ad8cb7093f
#
_cell.length_a   1.000
_cell.length_b   1.000
_cell.length_c   1.000
_cell.angle_alpha   90.00
_cell.angle_beta   90.00
_cell.angle_gamma   90.00
#
_symmetry.space_group_name_H-M   'P 1'
#
loop_
_entity.id
_entity.type
_entity.pdbx_description
1 polymer ?
#
loop_
_entity_poly.entity_id
_entity_poly.type
_entity_poly.pdbx_seq_one_letter_code
_entity_poly.pdbx_strand_id
1 'polypeptide(L)'
;MNKKVTFIFWSMAFSLCIWLLFFTKTEAAISIEGIENFPSSYQPYLKELVKKHPNWKFIALDTQLDWNYVIEQENIFGKNLVPKNYSDSWKNTTPGQYDVEVDGGWVDSSKQAVEYCMDPRNFLNEIRLFQFETLSYDANSSKLDSIEKILYGTEFYEKKVSYLDSNGNTIHMNETYSDLILRGGQTASVSPYHLASRIKQEVGPFLSHSSISGIVEGYKGLYNFYNIGATSSTDQMGAIKKGLQYAKDGNGASQETKNKYLIPWNTKEKAITGGGVFIGSSYIHIGQNTIYLQKFHVSDTKGESLFWHQYMTNILAPYSESKSIYNGYEKTGILSSPISFVIPIYNNMPEIPTESPNIDAQAYIEDSTNVYCTGTNVNVRTGPGTSYEILTRVTKQDKMSRIKKSVSQGERWDKVILENGMIGYIFQEYVQEIPNRQIEKIDLQIENTTLQKGDKKQLQITIFPAEASTHKVNYISSNPEVAMIDNEGNITAIHAGTTIITVKAEENDVQNQIEITVYSPVTSISIDQKELYLQIEDTFQINAYIEPEDKIKKKYTSQDEKIKR
;
A
#
# COMPACT_ATOMS: atom_id res chain seq x y z
N MET A 1 60.63 28.21 -8.67
CA MET A 1 59.23 28.61 -8.70
C MET A 1 58.54 27.77 -9.78
N ASN A 2 57.57 26.97 -9.49
CA ASN A 2 56.65 26.19 -10.31
C ASN A 2 56.47 24.74 -9.82
N LYS A 3 55.94 24.56 -8.60
CA LYS A 3 55.40 23.26 -8.13
C LYS A 3 54.11 23.41 -7.27
N LYS A 4 53.48 24.58 -7.19
CA LYS A 4 52.30 24.81 -6.37
C LYS A 4 50.97 25.03 -7.13
N VAL A 5 51.00 25.11 -8.46
CA VAL A 5 49.78 25.40 -9.24
C VAL A 5 49.08 24.14 -9.74
N THR A 6 49.74 22.98 -9.83
CA THR A 6 49.16 21.75 -10.36
C THR A 6 48.26 20.99 -9.36
N PHE A 7 48.44 21.21 -8.06
CA PHE A 7 47.64 20.50 -7.02
C PHE A 7 46.25 21.12 -6.77
N ILE A 8 46.05 22.40 -7.09
CA ILE A 8 44.76 23.09 -6.90
C ILE A 8 43.78 22.75 -8.05
N PHE A 9 44.28 22.50 -9.25
CA PHE A 9 43.43 22.11 -10.38
C PHE A 9 42.87 20.69 -10.28
N TRP A 10 43.58 19.76 -9.65
CA TRP A 10 43.11 18.38 -9.44
C TRP A 10 42.06 18.27 -8.31
N SER A 11 42.16 19.08 -7.26
CA SER A 11 41.17 19.10 -6.18
C SER A 11 39.86 19.76 -6.62
N MET A 12 39.88 20.79 -7.48
CA MET A 12 38.67 21.38 -8.05
C MET A 12 37.99 20.47 -9.07
N ALA A 13 38.76 19.75 -9.91
CA ALA A 13 38.18 18.80 -10.86
C ALA A 13 37.56 17.58 -10.15
N PHE A 14 38.17 17.10 -9.05
CA PHE A 14 37.62 16.00 -8.28
C PHE A 14 36.36 16.42 -7.45
N SER A 15 36.35 17.67 -6.94
CA SER A 15 35.17 18.22 -6.27
C SER A 15 34.01 18.51 -7.23
N LEU A 16 34.31 18.92 -8.47
CA LEU A 16 33.30 19.13 -9.51
C LEU A 16 32.72 17.81 -10.06
N CYS A 17 33.55 16.76 -10.16
CA CYS A 17 33.08 15.42 -10.56
C CYS A 17 32.22 14.76 -9.46
N ILE A 18 32.48 14.99 -8.19
CA ILE A 18 31.64 14.50 -7.09
C ILE A 18 30.30 15.27 -7.02
N TRP A 19 30.30 16.57 -7.38
CA TRP A 19 29.05 17.34 -7.46
C TRP A 19 28.19 16.99 -8.68
N LEU A 20 28.77 16.50 -9.77
CA LEU A 20 28.04 16.06 -10.97
C LEU A 20 27.43 14.66 -10.86
N LEU A 21 27.78 13.89 -9.83
CA LEU A 21 27.23 12.53 -9.58
C LEU A 21 25.97 12.53 -8.68
N PHE A 22 25.53 13.68 -8.16
CA PHE A 22 24.35 13.76 -7.30
C PHE A 22 23.14 14.47 -7.93
N PHE A 23 23.19 14.88 -9.18
CA PHE A 23 21.99 15.23 -9.93
C PHE A 23 21.47 14.01 -10.70
N THR A 24 21.04 12.97 -9.97
CA THR A 24 20.08 12.03 -10.54
C THR A 24 18.81 12.84 -10.78
N LYS A 25 18.48 13.04 -12.05
CA LYS A 25 17.16 13.54 -12.45
C LYS A 25 16.16 12.61 -11.75
N THR A 26 15.47 13.08 -10.71
CA THR A 26 14.34 12.36 -10.14
C THR A 26 13.35 12.18 -11.28
N GLU A 27 13.07 10.93 -11.63
CA GLU A 27 12.03 10.66 -12.61
C GLU A 27 10.71 11.16 -12.03
N ALA A 28 9.84 11.67 -12.89
CA ALA A 28 8.56 12.18 -12.45
C ALA A 28 7.72 11.04 -11.87
N ALA A 29 7.06 11.29 -10.74
CA ALA A 29 6.17 10.31 -10.12
C ALA A 29 5.07 9.85 -11.08
N ILE A 30 4.79 8.54 -11.09
CA ILE A 30 3.84 7.91 -12.01
C ILE A 30 2.60 7.48 -11.22
N SER A 31 1.41 7.87 -11.69
CA SER A 31 0.12 7.50 -11.09
C SER A 31 -0.55 6.37 -11.87
N ILE A 32 -0.89 5.27 -11.19
CA ILE A 32 -1.54 4.10 -11.81
C ILE A 32 -2.74 3.67 -10.95
N GLU A 33 -3.95 3.58 -11.55
CA GLU A 33 -5.17 3.14 -10.86
C GLU A 33 -5.19 1.61 -10.72
N GLY A 34 -5.67 1.11 -9.58
CA GLY A 34 -5.90 -0.30 -9.28
C GLY A 34 -5.07 -0.82 -8.11
N ILE A 35 -5.68 -1.69 -7.28
CA ILE A 35 -5.04 -2.25 -6.08
C ILE A 35 -3.84 -3.14 -6.43
N GLU A 36 -3.88 -3.79 -7.57
CA GLU A 36 -2.82 -4.65 -8.11
C GLU A 36 -1.51 -3.89 -8.38
N ASN A 37 -1.57 -2.57 -8.54
CA ASN A 37 -0.41 -1.71 -8.76
C ASN A 37 0.30 -1.28 -7.48
N PHE A 38 -0.25 -1.65 -6.31
CA PHE A 38 0.38 -1.41 -5.03
C PHE A 38 1.27 -2.58 -4.62
N PRO A 39 2.36 -2.33 -3.85
CA PRO A 39 3.14 -3.39 -3.22
C PRO A 39 2.25 -4.33 -2.38
N SER A 40 2.64 -5.60 -2.27
CA SER A 40 1.87 -6.62 -1.54
C SER A 40 1.53 -6.22 -0.10
N SER A 41 2.39 -5.43 0.55
CA SER A 41 2.18 -4.93 1.92
C SER A 41 1.06 -3.89 2.06
N TYR A 42 0.60 -3.25 0.95
CA TYR A 42 -0.54 -2.31 0.95
C TYR A 42 -1.86 -3.00 0.62
N GLN A 43 -1.82 -4.00 -0.28
CA GLN A 43 -3.02 -4.59 -0.88
C GLN A 43 -4.05 -5.15 0.12
N PRO A 44 -3.67 -5.81 1.23
CA PRO A 44 -4.64 -6.33 2.19
C PRO A 44 -5.55 -5.26 2.77
N TYR A 45 -4.99 -4.10 3.13
CA TYR A 45 -5.73 -2.97 3.68
C TYR A 45 -6.70 -2.37 2.66
N LEU A 46 -6.22 -2.16 1.42
CA LEU A 46 -7.03 -1.61 0.34
C LEU A 46 -8.17 -2.54 -0.08
N LYS A 47 -7.93 -3.85 -0.12
CA LYS A 47 -8.95 -4.87 -0.39
C LYS A 47 -10.04 -4.87 0.70
N GLU A 48 -9.67 -4.66 1.95
CA GLU A 48 -10.64 -4.56 3.05
C GLU A 48 -11.49 -3.30 2.95
N LEU A 49 -10.89 -2.18 2.53
CA LEU A 49 -11.60 -0.91 2.31
C LEU A 49 -12.59 -1.00 1.14
N VAL A 50 -12.21 -1.65 0.02
CA VAL A 50 -13.12 -1.87 -1.13
C VAL A 50 -14.33 -2.73 -0.75
N LYS A 51 -14.18 -3.73 0.13
CA LYS A 51 -15.32 -4.53 0.61
C LYS A 51 -16.38 -3.67 1.32
N LYS A 52 -15.94 -2.65 2.06
CA LYS A 52 -16.83 -1.72 2.76
C LYS A 52 -17.36 -0.62 1.85
N HIS A 53 -16.52 -0.14 0.95
CA HIS A 53 -16.76 1.03 0.08
C HIS A 53 -16.44 0.68 -1.38
N PRO A 54 -17.30 -0.05 -2.09
CA PRO A 54 -17.02 -0.55 -3.45
C PRO A 54 -16.90 0.58 -4.49
N ASN A 55 -17.32 1.79 -4.16
CA ASN A 55 -17.20 2.96 -5.03
C ASN A 55 -15.89 3.75 -4.84
N TRP A 56 -15.07 3.37 -3.85
CA TRP A 56 -13.77 4.02 -3.63
C TRP A 56 -12.73 3.51 -4.61
N LYS A 57 -11.88 4.43 -5.08
CA LYS A 57 -10.82 4.14 -6.04
C LYS A 57 -9.46 4.41 -5.42
N PHE A 58 -8.52 3.54 -5.71
CA PHE A 58 -7.15 3.63 -5.22
C PHE A 58 -6.19 3.79 -6.39
N ILE A 59 -5.34 4.82 -6.32
CA ILE A 59 -4.36 5.20 -7.32
C ILE A 59 -2.99 5.15 -6.65
N ALA A 60 -2.13 4.25 -7.12
CA ALA A 60 -0.75 4.19 -6.67
C ALA A 60 0.02 5.36 -7.29
N LEU A 61 0.65 6.18 -6.46
CA LEU A 61 1.60 7.21 -6.86
C LEU A 61 3.01 6.67 -6.65
N ASP A 62 3.59 6.10 -7.69
CA ASP A 62 4.99 5.69 -7.64
C ASP A 62 5.89 6.93 -7.63
N THR A 63 6.43 7.23 -6.45
CA THR A 63 7.30 8.38 -6.24
C THR A 63 8.70 8.17 -6.82
N GLN A 64 9.08 6.91 -7.09
CA GLN A 64 10.43 6.48 -7.49
C GLN A 64 11.53 6.86 -6.48
N LEU A 65 11.16 7.32 -5.31
CA LEU A 65 12.08 7.73 -4.26
C LEU A 65 12.43 6.54 -3.35
N ASP A 66 13.70 6.47 -2.94
CA ASP A 66 14.15 5.53 -1.91
C ASP A 66 13.65 5.95 -0.53
N TRP A 67 13.14 4.98 0.25
CA TRP A 67 12.58 5.25 1.57
C TRP A 67 13.57 5.91 2.53
N ASN A 68 14.81 5.42 2.61
CA ASN A 68 15.79 5.97 3.53
C ASN A 68 16.14 7.41 3.14
N TYR A 69 16.28 7.68 1.83
CA TYR A 69 16.51 9.03 1.34
C TYR A 69 15.38 9.99 1.72
N VAL A 70 14.12 9.56 1.55
CA VAL A 70 12.95 10.37 1.92
C VAL A 70 12.93 10.68 3.40
N ILE A 71 13.22 9.67 4.25
CA ILE A 71 13.29 9.87 5.70
C ILE A 71 14.43 10.83 6.09
N GLU A 72 15.59 10.74 5.45
CA GLU A 72 16.70 11.69 5.68
C GLU A 72 16.30 13.13 5.32
N GLN A 73 15.58 13.33 4.21
CA GLN A 73 15.10 14.64 3.79
C GLN A 73 14.01 15.22 4.70
N GLU A 74 13.23 14.36 5.33
CA GLU A 74 12.17 14.80 6.26
C GLU A 74 12.64 14.88 7.72
N ASN A 75 13.70 14.19 8.11
CA ASN A 75 14.25 14.21 9.47
C ASN A 75 15.28 15.36 9.69
N ILE A 76 15.09 16.50 9.02
CA ILE A 76 15.92 17.69 9.19
C ILE A 76 15.38 18.50 10.38
N PHE A 77 16.27 18.90 11.29
CA PHE A 77 15.90 19.69 12.48
C PHE A 77 15.04 20.91 12.15
N GLY A 78 13.93 21.05 12.84
CA GLY A 78 12.98 22.16 12.70
C GLY A 78 11.99 22.02 11.54
N LYS A 79 12.08 20.97 10.74
CA LYS A 79 11.20 20.76 9.56
C LYS A 79 9.86 20.11 9.94
N ASN A 80 9.90 19.13 10.82
CA ASN A 80 8.73 18.39 11.28
C ASN A 80 8.60 18.53 12.80
N LEU A 81 7.52 19.15 13.26
CA LEU A 81 7.35 19.54 14.64
C LEU A 81 6.19 18.78 15.30
N VAL A 82 6.33 18.58 16.60
CA VAL A 82 5.28 18.09 17.51
C VAL A 82 5.11 19.06 18.68
N PRO A 83 3.92 19.08 19.34
CA PRO A 83 3.73 19.89 20.55
C PRO A 83 4.73 19.52 21.64
N LYS A 84 5.28 20.50 22.31
CA LYS A 84 6.26 20.33 23.41
C LYS A 84 5.76 19.45 24.55
N ASN A 85 4.46 19.38 24.76
CA ASN A 85 3.83 18.54 25.79
C ASN A 85 3.61 17.07 25.39
N TYR A 86 4.05 16.67 24.18
CA TYR A 86 4.04 15.25 23.77
C TYR A 86 5.09 14.45 24.55
N SER A 87 4.93 13.12 24.61
CA SER A 87 5.92 12.22 25.22
C SER A 87 7.27 12.30 24.49
N ASP A 88 8.34 11.97 25.20
CA ASP A 88 9.71 12.05 24.67
C ASP A 88 9.92 11.15 23.46
N SER A 89 9.15 10.06 23.33
CA SER A 89 9.17 9.18 22.15
C SER A 89 8.80 9.88 20.84
N TRP A 90 8.03 10.97 20.92
CA TRP A 90 7.69 11.80 19.77
C TRP A 90 8.72 12.86 19.44
N LYS A 91 9.62 13.18 20.35
CA LYS A 91 10.55 14.30 20.24
C LYS A 91 11.95 13.84 19.83
N ASN A 92 12.65 14.70 19.14
CA ASN A 92 14.06 14.51 18.84
C ASN A 92 14.87 14.53 20.14
N THR A 93 15.54 13.43 20.47
CA THR A 93 16.35 13.28 21.69
C THR A 93 17.85 13.53 21.46
N THR A 94 18.25 14.05 20.30
CA THR A 94 19.64 14.37 19.99
C THR A 94 20.18 15.42 20.98
N PRO A 95 21.35 15.20 21.59
CA PRO A 95 21.94 16.18 22.49
C PRO A 95 22.07 17.57 21.86
N GLY A 96 21.57 18.59 22.55
CA GLY A 96 21.53 19.98 22.07
C GLY A 96 20.33 20.33 21.19
N GLN A 97 19.49 19.36 20.80
CA GLN A 97 18.25 19.58 20.05
C GLN A 97 17.00 19.15 20.83
N TYR A 98 17.19 18.32 21.88
CA TYR A 98 16.08 17.85 22.70
C TYR A 98 15.33 18.99 23.37
N ASP A 99 14.02 19.00 23.22
CA ASP A 99 13.07 19.97 23.82
C ASP A 99 13.36 21.45 23.47
N VAL A 100 14.21 21.69 22.45
CA VAL A 100 14.47 23.03 21.93
C VAL A 100 13.22 23.51 21.19
N GLU A 101 12.67 24.63 21.66
CA GLU A 101 11.49 25.22 21.03
C GLU A 101 11.88 25.87 19.71
N VAL A 102 11.25 25.37 18.64
CA VAL A 102 11.48 25.84 17.27
C VAL A 102 10.46 26.91 16.90
N ASP A 103 9.18 26.71 17.27
CA ASP A 103 8.08 27.63 17.02
C ASP A 103 7.06 27.51 18.17
N GLY A 104 6.78 28.59 18.86
CA GLY A 104 5.72 28.84 19.82
C GLY A 104 5.09 27.62 20.54
N GLY A 105 5.86 26.85 21.32
CA GLY A 105 5.40 25.63 22.01
C GLY A 105 5.54 24.34 21.18
N TRP A 106 6.25 24.38 20.06
CA TRP A 106 6.52 23.24 19.18
C TRP A 106 8.03 22.91 19.18
N VAL A 107 8.33 21.62 19.19
CA VAL A 107 9.69 21.07 19.21
C VAL A 107 9.88 20.09 18.06
N ASP A 108 11.13 19.81 17.72
CA ASP A 108 11.47 18.89 16.64
C ASP A 108 11.01 17.45 16.93
N SER A 109 10.51 16.76 15.91
CA SER A 109 10.01 15.40 16.04
C SER A 109 11.13 14.35 16.03
N SER A 110 10.88 13.19 16.63
CA SER A 110 11.80 12.05 16.54
C SER A 110 11.80 11.45 15.13
N LYS A 111 12.92 10.79 14.76
CA LYS A 111 13.00 10.03 13.51
C LYS A 111 11.88 8.99 13.40
N GLN A 112 11.56 8.28 14.50
CA GLN A 112 10.46 7.31 14.53
C GLN A 112 9.12 7.98 14.23
N ALA A 113 8.88 9.21 14.72
CA ALA A 113 7.67 9.96 14.40
C ALA A 113 7.60 10.31 12.90
N VAL A 114 8.75 10.69 12.31
CA VAL A 114 8.83 10.94 10.84
C VAL A 114 8.52 9.66 10.07
N GLU A 115 9.19 8.55 10.36
CA GLU A 115 8.97 7.26 9.72
C GLU A 115 7.51 6.80 9.85
N TYR A 116 6.92 6.91 11.05
CA TYR A 116 5.53 6.55 11.30
C TYR A 116 4.55 7.38 10.46
N CYS A 117 4.74 8.72 10.46
CA CYS A 117 3.82 9.63 9.77
C CYS A 117 3.96 9.57 8.24
N MET A 118 5.13 9.22 7.75
CA MET A 118 5.39 9.11 6.31
C MET A 118 4.99 7.76 5.73
N ASP A 119 4.94 6.68 6.52
CA ASP A 119 4.54 5.35 6.00
C ASP A 119 3.03 5.31 5.75
N PRO A 120 2.58 5.29 4.49
CA PRO A 120 1.16 5.33 4.17
C PRO A 120 0.39 4.14 4.75
N ARG A 121 1.04 2.98 4.95
CA ARG A 121 0.42 1.75 5.45
C ARG A 121 -0.15 1.90 6.86
N ASN A 122 0.40 2.81 7.68
CA ASN A 122 -0.12 3.13 9.00
C ASN A 122 -1.50 3.79 8.97
N PHE A 123 -1.91 4.29 7.81
CA PHE A 123 -3.12 5.11 7.64
C PHE A 123 -4.13 4.51 6.66
N LEU A 124 -3.91 3.28 6.15
CA LEU A 124 -4.82 2.59 5.25
C LEU A 124 -6.00 1.97 6.02
N ASN A 125 -6.71 2.81 6.77
CA ASN A 125 -7.94 2.50 7.46
C ASN A 125 -9.02 3.51 7.09
N GLU A 126 -10.27 3.19 7.39
CA GLU A 126 -11.45 3.94 6.93
C GLU A 126 -11.43 5.45 7.29
N ILE A 127 -10.78 5.80 8.41
CA ILE A 127 -10.75 7.19 8.91
C ILE A 127 -9.53 7.94 8.38
N ARG A 128 -8.33 7.34 8.48
CA ARG A 128 -7.07 8.02 8.18
C ARG A 128 -6.74 8.07 6.70
N LEU A 129 -7.39 7.24 5.91
CA LEU A 129 -7.25 7.23 4.46
C LEU A 129 -7.52 8.60 3.81
N PHE A 130 -8.37 9.43 4.42
CA PHE A 130 -8.75 10.74 3.87
C PHE A 130 -7.59 11.75 3.75
N GLN A 131 -6.43 11.49 4.33
CA GLN A 131 -5.24 12.29 4.00
C GLN A 131 -4.74 12.08 2.56
N PHE A 132 -5.17 11.00 1.91
CA PHE A 132 -4.84 10.65 0.53
C PHE A 132 -5.99 10.94 -0.45
N GLU A 133 -7.10 11.51 -0.01
CA GLU A 133 -8.19 11.92 -0.90
C GLU A 133 -7.66 12.90 -1.94
N THR A 134 -7.98 12.66 -3.24
CA THR A 134 -7.56 13.58 -4.30
C THR A 134 -8.32 14.90 -4.22
N LEU A 135 -7.57 15.98 -4.17
CA LEU A 135 -8.09 17.35 -4.19
C LEU A 135 -8.21 17.92 -5.62
N SER A 136 -7.72 17.19 -6.62
CA SER A 136 -7.91 17.50 -8.04
C SER A 136 -9.30 17.11 -8.51
N TYR A 137 -9.80 17.78 -9.56
CA TYR A 137 -11.03 17.37 -10.22
C TYR A 137 -10.89 16.00 -10.88
N ASP A 138 -11.83 15.11 -10.59
CA ASP A 138 -12.00 13.82 -11.26
C ASP A 138 -13.47 13.67 -11.69
N ALA A 139 -13.73 13.58 -12.98
CA ALA A 139 -15.07 13.45 -13.54
C ALA A 139 -15.80 12.17 -13.07
N ASN A 140 -15.05 11.11 -12.72
CA ASN A 140 -15.63 9.84 -12.29
C ASN A 140 -16.14 9.91 -10.85
N SER A 141 -15.46 10.64 -9.97
CA SER A 141 -15.81 10.79 -8.55
C SER A 141 -16.64 12.05 -8.28
N SER A 142 -16.54 13.12 -9.09
CA SER A 142 -17.26 14.39 -8.87
C SER A 142 -18.74 14.30 -9.25
N LYS A 143 -19.61 13.99 -8.29
CA LYS A 143 -21.06 13.81 -8.50
C LYS A 143 -21.87 14.94 -7.86
N LEU A 144 -22.89 15.42 -8.58
CA LEU A 144 -23.76 16.52 -8.13
C LEU A 144 -24.47 16.18 -6.80
N ASP A 145 -25.04 14.96 -6.70
CA ASP A 145 -25.70 14.48 -5.49
C ASP A 145 -24.78 14.49 -4.27
N SER A 146 -23.50 14.25 -4.47
CA SER A 146 -22.53 14.26 -3.38
C SER A 146 -22.21 15.68 -2.93
N ILE A 147 -22.17 16.64 -3.85
CA ILE A 147 -22.03 18.06 -3.51
C ILE A 147 -23.26 18.53 -2.74
N GLU A 148 -24.46 18.16 -3.16
CA GLU A 148 -25.70 18.46 -2.44
C GLU A 148 -25.69 17.89 -1.01
N LYS A 149 -25.20 16.66 -0.83
CA LYS A 149 -25.03 16.08 0.50
C LYS A 149 -24.07 16.88 1.39
N ILE A 150 -22.98 17.42 0.83
CA ILE A 150 -22.07 18.30 1.58
C ILE A 150 -22.79 19.57 2.00
N LEU A 151 -23.61 20.14 1.12
CA LEU A 151 -24.35 21.37 1.37
C LEU A 151 -25.58 21.16 2.28
N TYR A 152 -25.99 19.92 2.54
CA TYR A 152 -27.14 19.63 3.40
C TYR A 152 -27.03 20.31 4.76
N GLY A 153 -28.17 20.86 5.22
CA GLY A 153 -28.23 21.64 6.45
C GLY A 153 -27.72 23.08 6.34
N THR A 154 -27.46 23.55 5.12
CA THR A 154 -27.12 24.95 4.83
C THR A 154 -28.18 25.59 3.92
N GLU A 155 -28.19 26.93 3.81
CA GLU A 155 -29.03 27.66 2.85
C GLU A 155 -28.59 27.46 1.38
N PHE A 156 -27.47 26.81 1.13
CA PHE A 156 -26.99 26.48 -0.22
C PHE A 156 -27.67 25.23 -0.80
N TYR A 157 -28.20 24.35 0.06
CA TYR A 157 -28.79 23.08 -0.32
C TYR A 157 -29.97 23.25 -1.26
N GLU A 158 -29.94 22.61 -2.43
CA GLU A 158 -30.98 22.69 -3.50
C GLU A 158 -31.38 24.12 -3.89
N LYS A 159 -30.53 25.12 -3.56
CA LYS A 159 -30.82 26.52 -3.76
C LYS A 159 -30.38 27.02 -5.11
N LYS A 160 -31.27 27.58 -5.92
CA LYS A 160 -30.93 28.34 -7.12
C LYS A 160 -30.14 29.59 -6.77
N VAL A 161 -29.13 29.89 -7.59
CA VAL A 161 -28.26 31.03 -7.37
C VAL A 161 -28.96 32.34 -7.74
N SER A 162 -28.86 33.32 -6.86
CA SER A 162 -29.18 34.72 -7.16
C SER A 162 -28.10 35.62 -6.56
N TYR A 163 -27.83 36.74 -7.22
CA TYR A 163 -26.82 37.70 -6.76
C TYR A 163 -27.17 39.12 -7.20
N LEU A 164 -26.58 40.11 -6.56
CA LEU A 164 -26.70 41.51 -6.94
C LEU A 164 -25.60 41.89 -7.92
N ASP A 165 -25.92 42.57 -9.00
CA ASP A 165 -24.91 43.18 -9.85
C ASP A 165 -24.34 44.48 -9.22
N SER A 166 -23.37 45.12 -9.85
CA SER A 166 -22.76 46.36 -9.39
C SER A 166 -23.75 47.55 -9.31
N ASN A 167 -24.89 47.45 -9.99
CA ASN A 167 -25.95 48.46 -9.98
C ASN A 167 -27.00 48.19 -8.90
N GLY A 168 -26.92 47.05 -8.21
CA GLY A 168 -27.87 46.61 -7.20
C GLY A 168 -29.07 45.85 -7.76
N ASN A 169 -29.07 45.47 -9.05
CA ASN A 169 -30.14 44.65 -9.62
C ASN A 169 -29.94 43.18 -9.22
N THR A 170 -31.02 42.50 -8.88
CA THR A 170 -30.98 41.07 -8.59
C THR A 170 -30.94 40.27 -9.90
N ILE A 171 -29.89 39.48 -10.07
CA ILE A 171 -29.74 38.52 -11.15
C ILE A 171 -30.12 37.14 -10.63
N HIS A 172 -30.99 36.42 -11.36
CA HIS A 172 -31.38 35.05 -11.07
C HIS A 172 -30.79 34.09 -12.08
N MET A 173 -30.18 33.01 -11.60
CA MET A 173 -29.66 31.92 -12.42
C MET A 173 -30.60 30.71 -12.37
N ASN A 174 -30.61 29.89 -13.40
CA ASN A 174 -31.32 28.61 -13.38
C ASN A 174 -30.56 27.50 -12.67
N GLU A 175 -29.27 27.69 -12.43
CA GLU A 175 -28.36 26.77 -11.80
C GLU A 175 -28.44 26.87 -10.26
N THR A 176 -28.21 25.75 -9.60
CA THR A 176 -28.04 25.66 -8.14
C THR A 176 -26.61 26.00 -7.73
N TYR A 177 -26.35 26.15 -6.42
CA TYR A 177 -24.99 26.29 -5.91
C TYR A 177 -24.15 25.05 -6.17
N SER A 178 -24.72 23.86 -6.11
CA SER A 178 -24.03 22.62 -6.43
C SER A 178 -23.62 22.54 -7.91
N ASP A 179 -24.47 23.01 -8.85
CA ASP A 179 -24.11 23.12 -10.26
C ASP A 179 -22.91 24.06 -10.46
N LEU A 180 -22.94 25.24 -9.80
CA LEU A 180 -21.83 26.19 -9.89
C LEU A 180 -20.53 25.65 -9.28
N ILE A 181 -20.62 24.96 -8.15
CA ILE A 181 -19.46 24.36 -7.49
C ILE A 181 -18.88 23.23 -8.34
N LEU A 182 -19.74 22.38 -8.94
CA LEU A 182 -19.29 21.31 -9.85
C LEU A 182 -18.53 21.90 -11.06
N ARG A 183 -19.15 22.86 -11.75
CA ARG A 183 -18.56 23.52 -12.91
C ARG A 183 -17.33 24.36 -12.54
N GLY A 184 -17.37 25.03 -11.40
CA GLY A 184 -16.24 25.78 -10.84
C GLY A 184 -15.06 24.88 -10.53
N GLY A 185 -15.29 23.73 -9.92
CA GLY A 185 -14.27 22.71 -9.65
C GLY A 185 -13.66 22.13 -10.92
N GLN A 186 -14.50 21.82 -11.92
CA GLN A 186 -14.03 21.36 -13.23
C GLN A 186 -13.13 22.40 -13.90
N THR A 187 -13.56 23.66 -13.92
CA THR A 187 -12.80 24.77 -14.53
C THR A 187 -11.50 25.05 -13.78
N ALA A 188 -11.55 24.99 -12.44
CA ALA A 188 -10.39 25.18 -11.58
C ALA A 188 -9.47 23.97 -11.50
N SER A 189 -9.85 22.81 -12.06
CA SER A 189 -9.15 21.54 -11.87
C SER A 189 -9.00 21.15 -10.39
N VAL A 190 -9.99 21.48 -9.54
CA VAL A 190 -10.03 21.22 -8.10
C VAL A 190 -11.28 20.41 -7.76
N SER A 191 -11.19 19.47 -6.82
CA SER A 191 -12.31 18.67 -6.35
C SER A 191 -13.50 19.54 -5.92
N PRO A 192 -14.69 19.35 -6.50
CA PRO A 192 -15.89 20.08 -6.09
C PRO A 192 -16.27 19.78 -4.63
N TYR A 193 -15.92 18.60 -4.11
CA TYR A 193 -16.15 18.24 -2.70
C TYR A 193 -15.28 19.10 -1.78
N HIS A 194 -14.01 19.29 -2.17
CA HIS A 194 -13.11 20.19 -1.47
C HIS A 194 -13.61 21.63 -1.49
N LEU A 195 -14.06 22.14 -2.65
CA LEU A 195 -14.60 23.50 -2.76
C LEU A 195 -15.86 23.68 -1.94
N ALA A 196 -16.82 22.75 -1.98
CA ALA A 196 -18.05 22.79 -1.20
C ALA A 196 -17.75 22.78 0.32
N SER A 197 -16.82 21.93 0.75
CA SER A 197 -16.40 21.85 2.15
C SER A 197 -15.74 23.15 2.61
N ARG A 198 -14.86 23.74 1.78
CA ARG A 198 -14.21 25.03 2.04
C ARG A 198 -15.22 26.16 2.13
N ILE A 199 -16.19 26.24 1.21
CA ILE A 199 -17.27 27.24 1.28
C ILE A 199 -18.02 27.13 2.61
N LYS A 200 -18.44 25.92 2.99
CA LYS A 200 -19.15 25.69 4.26
C LYS A 200 -18.30 26.07 5.48
N GLN A 201 -17.01 25.83 5.44
CA GLN A 201 -16.07 26.20 6.52
C GLN A 201 -15.89 27.72 6.62
N GLU A 202 -15.70 28.40 5.48
CA GLU A 202 -15.29 29.81 5.44
C GLU A 202 -16.46 30.79 5.63
N VAL A 203 -17.63 30.46 5.09
CA VAL A 203 -18.80 31.37 5.15
C VAL A 203 -19.94 30.82 5.99
N GLY A 204 -19.81 29.60 6.50
CA GLY A 204 -20.82 28.96 7.33
C GLY A 204 -22.08 28.57 6.53
N PRO A 205 -23.23 28.30 7.25
CA PRO A 205 -24.41 27.77 6.60
C PRO A 205 -25.33 28.83 5.96
N PHE A 206 -25.03 30.14 6.09
CA PHE A 206 -25.94 31.21 5.73
C PHE A 206 -25.53 31.99 4.48
N LEU A 207 -26.45 32.17 3.53
CA LEU A 207 -26.28 33.01 2.34
C LEU A 207 -26.16 34.51 2.67
N SER A 208 -26.54 34.90 3.88
CA SER A 208 -26.43 36.29 4.39
C SER A 208 -25.05 36.65 4.89
N HIS A 209 -24.06 35.70 4.89
CA HIS A 209 -22.69 36.01 5.29
C HIS A 209 -22.14 37.19 4.51
N SER A 210 -21.54 38.17 5.19
CA SER A 210 -21.19 39.46 4.61
C SER A 210 -20.25 39.36 3.40
N SER A 211 -19.31 38.39 3.39
CA SER A 211 -18.37 38.21 2.26
C SER A 211 -19.04 37.73 0.97
N ILE A 212 -20.26 37.18 1.02
CA ILE A 212 -21.01 36.64 -0.13
C ILE A 212 -22.40 37.25 -0.32
N SER A 213 -22.77 38.26 0.50
CA SER A 213 -24.08 38.93 0.43
C SER A 213 -24.20 39.89 -0.74
N GLY A 214 -23.09 40.48 -1.17
CA GLY A 214 -23.05 41.50 -2.23
C GLY A 214 -23.59 42.87 -1.82
N ILE A 215 -23.88 43.11 -0.52
CA ILE A 215 -24.46 44.37 -0.02
C ILE A 215 -23.50 45.22 0.80
N VAL A 216 -22.26 44.75 1.03
CA VAL A 216 -21.30 45.48 1.85
C VAL A 216 -20.98 46.84 1.24
N GLU A 217 -21.12 47.90 2.04
CA GLU A 217 -20.87 49.26 1.60
C GLU A 217 -19.45 49.46 1.09
N GLY A 218 -19.30 50.05 -0.09
CA GLY A 218 -18.03 50.22 -0.83
C GLY A 218 -17.63 48.99 -1.66
N TYR A 219 -18.34 47.86 -1.51
CA TYR A 219 -18.07 46.59 -2.18
C TYR A 219 -19.34 45.92 -2.75
N LYS A 220 -20.36 46.68 -3.08
CA LYS A 220 -21.63 46.17 -3.65
C LYS A 220 -21.35 45.34 -4.91
N GLY A 221 -22.06 44.20 -5.01
CA GLY A 221 -21.90 43.27 -6.13
C GLY A 221 -20.57 42.52 -6.19
N LEU A 222 -19.80 42.47 -5.09
CA LEU A 222 -18.59 41.66 -4.96
C LEU A 222 -18.81 40.51 -3.99
N TYR A 223 -18.13 39.36 -4.27
CA TYR A 223 -18.32 38.10 -3.58
C TYR A 223 -16.98 37.43 -3.28
N ASN A 224 -16.84 36.80 -2.11
CA ASN A 224 -15.66 36.02 -1.74
C ASN A 224 -16.08 34.80 -0.91
N PHE A 225 -16.19 33.65 -1.52
CA PHE A 225 -16.65 32.41 -0.90
C PHE A 225 -15.60 31.72 -0.03
N TYR A 226 -14.33 32.07 -0.15
CA TYR A 226 -13.21 31.39 0.50
C TYR A 226 -12.43 32.31 1.43
N ASN A 227 -12.91 33.51 1.70
CA ASN A 227 -12.24 34.53 2.51
C ASN A 227 -10.78 34.85 2.08
N ILE A 228 -10.46 34.65 0.78
CA ILE A 228 -9.13 34.91 0.24
C ILE A 228 -8.78 36.39 0.44
N GLY A 229 -7.57 36.65 1.00
CA GLY A 229 -7.13 38.00 1.32
C GLY A 229 -7.76 38.61 2.59
N ALA A 230 -8.63 37.89 3.28
CA ALA A 230 -9.19 38.30 4.56
C ALA A 230 -8.17 38.08 5.68
N THR A 231 -7.36 39.08 5.98
CA THR A 231 -6.38 39.05 7.07
C THR A 231 -6.96 39.68 8.33
N SER A 232 -6.45 39.27 9.50
CA SER A 232 -6.89 39.78 10.82
C SER A 232 -6.92 41.32 10.87
N SER A 233 -7.90 41.88 11.54
CA SER A 233 -8.13 43.31 11.71
C SER A 233 -8.77 43.55 13.08
N THR A 234 -8.48 44.71 13.65
CA THR A 234 -9.14 45.18 14.89
C THR A 234 -10.58 45.68 14.63
N ASP A 235 -10.93 45.99 13.38
CA ASP A 235 -12.29 46.31 12.95
C ASP A 235 -13.07 45.03 12.70
N GLN A 236 -14.29 44.91 13.29
CA GLN A 236 -15.17 43.74 13.17
C GLN A 236 -15.50 43.38 11.71
N MET A 237 -15.54 44.37 10.79
CA MET A 237 -15.74 44.17 9.35
C MET A 237 -14.43 44.22 8.56
N GLY A 238 -13.28 44.48 9.23
CA GLY A 238 -12.03 44.77 8.54
C GLY A 238 -11.50 43.60 7.72
N ALA A 239 -11.55 42.38 8.25
CA ALA A 239 -11.15 41.17 7.55
C ALA A 239 -12.02 40.94 6.30
N ILE A 240 -13.35 41.09 6.42
CA ILE A 240 -14.30 40.93 5.31
C ILE A 240 -14.02 41.96 4.22
N LYS A 241 -13.84 43.25 4.60
CA LYS A 241 -13.52 44.32 3.64
C LYS A 241 -12.21 44.07 2.92
N LYS A 242 -11.16 43.58 3.59
CA LYS A 242 -9.90 43.17 2.96
C LYS A 242 -10.12 42.03 1.95
N GLY A 243 -10.88 41.01 2.31
CA GLY A 243 -11.24 39.92 1.40
C GLY A 243 -12.07 40.39 0.20
N LEU A 244 -12.99 41.36 0.38
CA LEU A 244 -13.74 41.97 -0.72
C LEU A 244 -12.88 42.94 -1.57
N GLN A 245 -11.87 43.58 -0.97
CA GLN A 245 -10.87 44.33 -1.72
C GLN A 245 -10.05 43.42 -2.64
N TYR A 246 -9.68 42.23 -2.13
CA TYR A 246 -9.06 41.22 -2.98
C TYR A 246 -10.00 40.79 -4.12
N ALA A 247 -11.27 40.54 -3.84
CA ALA A 247 -12.29 40.22 -4.85
C ALA A 247 -12.47 41.32 -5.91
N LYS A 248 -12.21 42.57 -5.54
CA LYS A 248 -12.32 43.74 -6.43
C LYS A 248 -11.16 43.85 -7.41
N ASP A 249 -9.92 43.75 -6.92
CA ASP A 249 -8.73 44.10 -7.69
C ASP A 249 -7.48 43.23 -7.40
N GLY A 250 -7.61 42.16 -6.59
CA GLY A 250 -6.52 41.28 -6.23
C GLY A 250 -5.47 41.95 -5.34
N ASN A 251 -5.84 43.00 -4.56
CA ASN A 251 -4.91 43.82 -3.79
C ASN A 251 -3.80 44.46 -4.65
N GLY A 252 -4.19 44.95 -5.81
CA GLY A 252 -3.24 45.58 -6.77
C GLY A 252 -2.48 44.57 -7.62
N ALA A 253 -2.97 43.33 -7.74
CA ALA A 253 -2.36 42.31 -8.58
C ALA A 253 -2.22 42.75 -10.06
N SER A 254 -1.27 42.12 -10.77
CA SER A 254 -1.09 42.31 -12.21
C SER A 254 -2.33 41.90 -13.00
N GLN A 255 -2.48 42.42 -14.23
CA GLN A 255 -3.59 42.06 -15.11
C GLN A 255 -3.58 40.54 -15.43
N GLU A 256 -2.40 39.97 -15.59
CA GLU A 256 -2.22 38.53 -15.78
C GLU A 256 -2.79 37.72 -14.59
N THR A 257 -2.44 38.11 -13.37
CA THR A 257 -2.96 37.52 -12.14
C THR A 257 -4.49 37.66 -12.01
N LYS A 258 -5.02 38.85 -12.34
CA LYS A 258 -6.45 39.10 -12.37
C LYS A 258 -7.18 38.21 -13.37
N ASN A 259 -6.64 38.08 -14.57
CA ASN A 259 -7.19 37.18 -15.59
C ASN A 259 -7.16 35.72 -15.13
N LYS A 260 -6.04 35.28 -14.55
CA LYS A 260 -5.87 33.92 -14.02
C LYS A 260 -6.92 33.58 -12.96
N TYR A 261 -7.18 34.48 -12.05
CA TYR A 261 -8.11 34.27 -10.94
C TYR A 261 -9.51 34.82 -11.18
N LEU A 262 -9.85 35.24 -12.40
CA LEU A 262 -11.14 35.78 -12.81
C LEU A 262 -11.58 37.02 -12.01
N ILE A 263 -10.64 37.82 -11.51
CA ILE A 263 -10.91 39.07 -10.79
C ILE A 263 -11.31 40.18 -11.79
N PRO A 264 -12.36 40.98 -11.52
CA PRO A 264 -13.12 41.07 -10.27
C PRO A 264 -14.15 39.94 -10.09
N TRP A 265 -14.36 39.52 -8.84
CA TRP A 265 -15.39 38.55 -8.46
C TRP A 265 -16.75 39.25 -8.29
N ASN A 266 -17.25 39.77 -9.38
CA ASN A 266 -18.51 40.52 -9.44
C ASN A 266 -19.73 39.65 -9.79
N THR A 267 -19.56 38.36 -9.88
CA THR A 267 -20.62 37.35 -9.92
C THR A 267 -20.27 36.21 -8.97
N LYS A 268 -21.26 35.49 -8.47
CA LYS A 268 -21.02 34.31 -7.61
C LYS A 268 -20.27 33.19 -8.35
N GLU A 269 -20.51 33.05 -9.64
CA GLU A 269 -19.78 32.13 -10.50
C GLU A 269 -18.27 32.45 -10.55
N LYS A 270 -17.91 33.71 -10.85
CA LYS A 270 -16.49 34.12 -10.87
C LYS A 270 -15.82 33.96 -9.52
N ALA A 271 -16.53 34.23 -8.43
CA ALA A 271 -16.01 34.10 -7.07
C ALA A 271 -15.77 32.64 -6.68
N ILE A 272 -16.68 31.73 -7.04
CA ILE A 272 -16.52 30.30 -6.78
C ILE A 272 -15.40 29.72 -7.66
N THR A 273 -15.44 29.98 -8.97
CA THR A 273 -14.44 29.45 -9.91
C THR A 273 -13.05 30.06 -9.71
N GLY A 274 -12.97 31.40 -9.66
CA GLY A 274 -11.70 32.11 -9.51
C GLY A 274 -11.03 31.85 -8.15
N GLY A 275 -11.83 31.75 -7.10
CA GLY A 275 -11.34 31.31 -5.79
C GLY A 275 -10.88 29.86 -5.79
N GLY A 276 -11.57 28.98 -6.52
CA GLY A 276 -11.13 27.60 -6.74
C GLY A 276 -9.78 27.52 -7.45
N VAL A 277 -9.57 28.33 -8.52
CA VAL A 277 -8.27 28.43 -9.22
C VAL A 277 -7.17 28.94 -8.27
N PHE A 278 -7.50 29.91 -7.42
CA PHE A 278 -6.54 30.40 -6.41
C PHE A 278 -6.14 29.30 -5.43
N ILE A 279 -7.12 28.58 -4.86
CA ILE A 279 -6.88 27.45 -3.92
C ILE A 279 -6.02 26.37 -4.59
N GLY A 280 -6.33 26.02 -5.85
CA GLY A 280 -5.59 24.98 -6.58
C GLY A 280 -4.15 25.38 -6.91
N SER A 281 -3.89 26.67 -7.09
CA SER A 281 -2.60 27.14 -7.66
C SER A 281 -1.40 26.97 -6.72
N SER A 282 -1.62 26.92 -5.40
CA SER A 282 -0.53 26.82 -4.43
C SER A 282 0.04 25.41 -4.30
N TYR A 283 -0.81 24.39 -4.36
CA TYR A 283 -0.41 23.00 -4.12
C TYR A 283 -0.95 22.02 -5.18
N ILE A 284 -2.26 22.05 -5.44
CA ILE A 284 -2.92 21.01 -6.24
C ILE A 284 -2.39 20.99 -7.67
N HIS A 285 -2.23 22.17 -8.31
CA HIS A 285 -1.80 22.30 -9.71
C HIS A 285 -0.30 22.03 -9.93
N ILE A 286 0.46 21.86 -8.85
CA ILE A 286 1.88 21.50 -8.92
C ILE A 286 2.13 20.04 -8.53
N GLY A 287 1.05 19.23 -8.40
CA GLY A 287 1.15 17.81 -8.13
C GLY A 287 0.92 17.42 -6.67
N GLN A 288 0.85 18.39 -5.74
CA GLN A 288 0.54 18.13 -4.33
C GLN A 288 -0.98 18.08 -4.10
N ASN A 289 -1.61 17.11 -4.75
CA ASN A 289 -3.08 17.01 -4.84
C ASN A 289 -3.73 16.17 -3.73
N THR A 290 -3.05 15.94 -2.62
CA THR A 290 -3.60 15.36 -1.38
C THR A 290 -3.03 16.10 -0.18
N ILE A 291 -3.69 16.01 0.98
CA ILE A 291 -3.17 16.62 2.22
C ILE A 291 -1.80 16.03 2.58
N TYR A 292 -1.62 14.72 2.39
CA TYR A 292 -0.32 14.07 2.56
C TYR A 292 0.77 14.68 1.69
N LEU A 293 0.51 14.86 0.38
CA LEU A 293 1.48 15.44 -0.54
C LEU A 293 1.75 16.93 -0.26
N GLN A 294 0.76 17.67 0.25
CA GLN A 294 0.96 19.05 0.70
C GLN A 294 1.85 19.13 1.94
N LYS A 295 1.84 18.09 2.79
CA LYS A 295 2.71 18.03 3.96
C LYS A 295 4.13 17.62 3.61
N PHE A 296 4.32 16.55 2.81
CA PHE A 296 5.64 15.94 2.65
C PHE A 296 6.34 16.26 1.33
N HIS A 297 5.64 16.84 0.36
CA HIS A 297 6.17 17.27 -0.94
C HIS A 297 7.08 16.24 -1.62
N VAL A 298 6.60 15.00 -1.73
CA VAL A 298 7.31 13.88 -2.35
C VAL A 298 6.98 13.70 -3.84
N SER A 299 6.18 14.60 -4.41
CA SER A 299 5.81 14.62 -5.83
C SER A 299 5.62 16.06 -6.28
N ASP A 300 6.21 16.41 -7.43
CA ASP A 300 6.08 17.71 -8.08
C ASP A 300 6.05 17.54 -9.60
N THR A 301 5.09 18.18 -10.25
CA THR A 301 4.96 18.18 -11.71
C THR A 301 5.73 19.31 -12.40
N LYS A 302 6.23 20.28 -11.66
CA LYS A 302 6.98 21.43 -12.19
C LYS A 302 8.49 21.26 -12.16
N GLY A 303 9.00 20.20 -11.50
CA GLY A 303 10.43 19.96 -11.34
C GLY A 303 11.10 20.90 -10.33
N GLU A 304 10.34 21.40 -9.36
CA GLU A 304 10.86 22.13 -8.20
C GLU A 304 11.58 21.16 -7.24
N SER A 305 12.34 21.69 -6.29
CA SER A 305 13.02 20.86 -5.30
C SER A 305 12.01 20.22 -4.36
N LEU A 306 11.93 18.88 -4.35
CA LEU A 306 11.07 18.13 -3.43
C LEU A 306 11.37 18.47 -1.96
N PHE A 307 10.46 18.11 -1.06
CA PHE A 307 10.56 18.20 0.40
C PHE A 307 10.48 19.61 1.02
N TRP A 308 10.44 20.70 0.25
CA TRP A 308 10.51 22.06 0.79
C TRP A 308 9.22 22.87 0.70
N HIS A 309 8.31 22.52 -0.19
CA HIS A 309 7.03 23.22 -0.34
C HIS A 309 5.95 22.55 0.53
N GLN A 310 6.01 22.76 1.84
CA GLN A 310 5.09 22.20 2.82
C GLN A 310 4.14 23.26 3.37
N TYR A 311 2.86 22.90 3.56
CA TYR A 311 1.84 23.84 4.02
C TYR A 311 1.91 24.14 5.52
N MET A 312 2.56 23.27 6.31
CA MET A 312 2.80 23.46 7.75
C MET A 312 3.89 22.52 8.28
N THR A 313 4.44 22.90 9.45
CA THR A 313 5.47 22.12 10.15
C THR A 313 4.92 21.00 11.01
N ASN A 314 3.64 21.09 11.48
CA ASN A 314 3.02 20.02 12.30
C ASN A 314 2.97 18.72 11.53
N ILE A 315 3.75 17.71 11.99
CA ILE A 315 3.84 16.41 11.31
C ILE A 315 2.53 15.62 11.35
N LEU A 316 1.68 15.84 12.36
CA LEU A 316 0.40 15.17 12.54
C LEU A 316 -0.78 15.89 11.89
N ALA A 317 -0.54 16.93 11.10
CA ALA A 317 -1.62 17.65 10.44
C ALA A 317 -2.46 16.76 9.52
N PRO A 318 -1.88 15.96 8.58
CA PRO A 318 -2.65 15.06 7.74
C PRO A 318 -3.47 14.05 8.54
N TYR A 319 -2.90 13.53 9.62
CA TYR A 319 -3.57 12.61 10.56
C TYR A 319 -4.82 13.25 11.18
N SER A 320 -4.72 14.50 11.64
CA SER A 320 -5.83 15.19 12.29
C SER A 320 -6.90 15.62 11.31
N GLU A 321 -6.50 16.16 10.15
CA GLU A 321 -7.39 16.63 9.11
C GLU A 321 -8.18 15.49 8.46
N SER A 322 -7.54 14.33 8.22
CA SER A 322 -8.23 13.14 7.69
C SER A 322 -9.44 12.74 8.53
N LYS A 323 -9.33 12.77 9.86
CA LYS A 323 -10.46 12.48 10.76
C LYS A 323 -11.56 13.51 10.65
N SER A 324 -11.21 14.77 10.51
CA SER A 324 -12.19 15.86 10.36
C SER A 324 -12.98 15.71 9.06
N ILE A 325 -12.31 15.37 7.96
CA ILE A 325 -12.94 15.10 6.65
C ILE A 325 -13.86 13.88 6.76
N TYR A 326 -13.35 12.76 7.28
CA TYR A 326 -14.15 11.55 7.48
C TYR A 326 -15.43 11.82 8.27
N ASN A 327 -15.33 12.49 9.42
CA ASN A 327 -16.49 12.83 10.26
C ASN A 327 -17.49 13.74 9.52
N GLY A 328 -17.01 14.64 8.68
CA GLY A 328 -17.85 15.49 7.82
C GLY A 328 -18.61 14.66 6.78
N TYR A 329 -17.91 13.74 6.11
CA TYR A 329 -18.48 12.87 5.09
C TYR A 329 -19.43 11.80 5.66
N GLU A 330 -19.11 11.26 6.83
CA GLU A 330 -20.00 10.33 7.55
C GLU A 330 -21.34 10.99 7.88
N LYS A 331 -21.31 12.20 8.47
CA LYS A 331 -22.52 12.96 8.82
C LYS A 331 -23.40 13.30 7.62
N THR A 332 -22.81 13.49 6.46
CA THR A 332 -23.50 13.86 5.22
C THR A 332 -23.79 12.67 4.31
N GLY A 333 -23.38 11.48 4.67
CA GLY A 333 -23.60 10.25 3.89
C GLY A 333 -22.77 10.14 2.61
N ILE A 334 -21.69 10.92 2.47
CA ILE A 334 -20.81 10.92 1.29
C ILE A 334 -19.92 9.68 1.23
N LEU A 335 -19.68 8.98 2.33
CA LEU A 335 -18.84 7.77 2.33
C LEU A 335 -19.31 6.70 1.34
N SER A 336 -20.56 6.70 0.93
CA SER A 336 -21.11 5.83 -0.12
C SER A 336 -20.87 6.34 -1.55
N SER A 337 -20.39 7.57 -1.71
CA SER A 337 -20.12 8.19 -3.02
C SER A 337 -18.78 7.70 -3.59
N PRO A 338 -18.56 7.84 -4.91
CA PRO A 338 -17.24 7.63 -5.50
C PRO A 338 -16.23 8.64 -4.91
N ILE A 339 -15.14 8.13 -4.35
CA ILE A 339 -14.02 8.92 -3.82
C ILE A 339 -12.73 8.29 -4.34
N SER A 340 -11.81 9.12 -4.80
CA SER A 340 -10.50 8.67 -5.30
C SER A 340 -9.41 9.02 -4.30
N PHE A 341 -8.49 8.09 -4.06
CA PHE A 341 -7.36 8.24 -3.15
C PHE A 341 -6.05 8.01 -3.90
N VAL A 342 -5.15 8.99 -3.83
CA VAL A 342 -3.80 8.94 -4.41
C VAL A 342 -2.82 8.65 -3.28
N ILE A 343 -2.26 7.44 -3.27
CA ILE A 343 -1.44 6.94 -2.17
C ILE A 343 -0.01 6.73 -2.67
N PRO A 344 1.00 7.41 -2.06
CA PRO A 344 2.39 7.26 -2.46
C PRO A 344 2.93 5.87 -2.12
N ILE A 345 3.78 5.36 -3.01
CA ILE A 345 4.61 4.19 -2.79
C ILE A 345 6.08 4.59 -2.95
N TYR A 346 6.95 3.96 -2.16
CA TYR A 346 8.38 4.25 -2.13
C TYR A 346 9.18 2.97 -2.37
N ASN A 347 10.39 3.12 -2.92
CA ASN A 347 11.33 2.01 -3.08
C ASN A 347 11.97 1.64 -1.74
N ASN A 348 12.27 0.37 -1.54
CA ASN A 348 13.01 -0.15 -0.38
C ASN A 348 12.38 0.17 0.99
N MET A 349 11.05 0.22 1.06
CA MET A 349 10.35 0.36 2.35
C MET A 349 10.62 -0.84 3.26
N PRO A 350 10.66 -0.66 4.59
CA PRO A 350 10.74 -1.78 5.53
C PRO A 350 9.54 -2.72 5.34
N GLU A 351 9.75 -4.01 5.56
CA GLU A 351 8.69 -5.02 5.43
C GLU A 351 7.52 -4.74 6.37
N ILE A 352 7.84 -4.40 7.62
CA ILE A 352 6.86 -4.04 8.65
C ILE A 352 6.83 -2.52 8.82
N PRO A 353 5.65 -1.88 8.80
CA PRO A 353 5.53 -0.45 9.05
C PRO A 353 6.09 -0.03 10.42
N THR A 354 6.73 1.13 10.48
CA THR A 354 7.21 1.71 11.74
C THR A 354 6.03 1.97 12.68
N GLU A 355 6.17 1.54 13.93
CA GLU A 355 5.13 1.70 14.94
C GLU A 355 5.01 3.15 15.42
N SER A 356 3.80 3.53 15.84
CA SER A 356 3.56 4.82 16.47
C SER A 356 4.48 5.00 17.68
N PRO A 357 5.09 6.19 17.85
CA PRO A 357 5.86 6.50 19.06
C PRO A 357 5.09 6.38 20.40
N ASN A 358 3.76 6.29 20.35
CA ASN A 358 2.94 6.02 21.54
C ASN A 358 3.03 4.57 22.03
N ILE A 359 3.60 3.66 21.23
CA ILE A 359 3.69 2.25 21.59
C ILE A 359 4.98 2.01 22.34
N ASP A 360 4.85 1.63 23.62
CA ASP A 360 5.99 1.30 24.46
C ASP A 360 6.61 -0.04 23.99
N ALA A 361 7.78 0.03 23.38
CA ALA A 361 8.49 -1.15 22.91
C ALA A 361 8.85 -2.12 24.06
N GLN A 362 9.03 -1.63 25.31
CA GLN A 362 9.34 -2.46 26.47
C GLN A 362 8.13 -3.29 26.94
N ALA A 363 6.92 -2.91 26.51
CA ALA A 363 5.71 -3.69 26.78
C ALA A 363 5.60 -4.95 25.92
N TYR A 364 6.58 -5.26 25.07
CA TYR A 364 6.54 -6.36 24.11
C TYR A 364 7.81 -7.20 24.14
N ILE A 365 7.64 -8.47 23.84
CA ILE A 365 8.71 -9.39 23.43
C ILE A 365 8.46 -9.84 21.99
N GLU A 366 9.52 -10.00 21.22
CA GLU A 366 9.46 -10.57 19.88
C GLU A 366 8.93 -11.98 19.94
N ASP A 367 8.10 -12.36 18.99
CA ASP A 367 7.43 -13.67 18.92
C ASP A 367 7.36 -14.14 17.46
N SER A 368 7.18 -15.43 17.25
CA SER A 368 6.97 -16.05 15.94
C SER A 368 5.97 -17.20 16.01
N THR A 369 5.09 -17.18 17.02
CA THR A 369 4.15 -18.25 17.29
C THR A 369 2.92 -18.13 16.42
N ASN A 370 2.50 -19.25 15.81
CA ASN A 370 1.20 -19.32 15.15
C ASN A 370 0.10 -19.39 16.21
N VAL A 371 -0.93 -18.58 16.01
CA VAL A 371 -2.05 -18.43 16.94
C VAL A 371 -3.37 -18.43 16.19
N TYR A 372 -4.47 -18.65 16.91
CA TYR A 372 -5.82 -18.50 16.36
C TYR A 372 -6.70 -17.65 17.27
N CYS A 373 -7.72 -17.04 16.67
CA CYS A 373 -8.74 -16.28 17.39
C CYS A 373 -9.71 -17.22 18.10
N THR A 374 -10.02 -16.96 19.38
CA THR A 374 -11.01 -17.72 20.17
C THR A 374 -12.38 -17.05 20.21
N GLY A 375 -12.46 -15.77 19.88
CA GLY A 375 -13.69 -14.97 19.93
C GLY A 375 -14.40 -14.87 18.59
N THR A 376 -15.62 -14.34 18.60
CA THR A 376 -16.40 -14.07 17.39
C THR A 376 -16.42 -12.57 17.14
N ASN A 377 -16.13 -12.15 15.89
CA ASN A 377 -16.17 -10.75 15.47
C ASN A 377 -15.22 -9.83 16.28
N VAL A 378 -14.00 -10.31 16.55
CA VAL A 378 -12.98 -9.61 17.33
C VAL A 378 -12.28 -8.55 16.49
N ASN A 379 -12.17 -7.33 17.01
CA ASN A 379 -11.50 -6.24 16.32
C ASN A 379 -9.99 -6.41 16.26
N VAL A 380 -9.41 -6.23 15.09
CA VAL A 380 -7.97 -6.01 14.87
C VAL A 380 -7.78 -4.53 14.58
N ARG A 381 -6.85 -3.87 15.29
CA ARG A 381 -6.71 -2.42 15.32
C ARG A 381 -5.33 -1.96 14.86
N THR A 382 -5.20 -0.66 14.58
CA THR A 382 -3.94 -0.02 14.18
C THR A 382 -2.92 0.08 15.32
N GLY A 383 -3.34 -0.10 16.56
CA GLY A 383 -2.49 -0.03 17.75
C GLY A 383 -3.11 -0.73 18.96
N PRO A 384 -2.34 -0.83 20.07
CA PRO A 384 -2.69 -1.60 21.25
C PRO A 384 -3.68 -0.86 22.16
N GLY A 385 -4.95 -0.90 21.84
CA GLY A 385 -5.98 -0.29 22.68
C GLY A 385 -7.28 -0.01 21.93
N THR A 386 -8.36 0.21 22.67
CA THR A 386 -9.69 0.49 22.10
C THR A 386 -9.81 1.87 21.46
N SER A 387 -8.89 2.79 21.75
CA SER A 387 -8.83 4.12 21.14
C SER A 387 -8.24 4.13 19.73
N TYR A 388 -7.56 3.04 19.31
CA TYR A 388 -7.01 2.92 17.97
C TYR A 388 -8.07 2.46 16.95
N GLU A 389 -7.93 2.89 15.71
CA GLU A 389 -8.86 2.61 14.63
C GLU A 389 -8.93 1.11 14.32
N ILE A 390 -10.12 0.64 13.93
CA ILE A 390 -10.34 -0.75 13.53
C ILE A 390 -9.86 -0.92 12.08
N LEU A 391 -8.99 -1.90 11.86
CA LEU A 391 -8.57 -2.34 10.53
C LEU A 391 -9.58 -3.33 9.94
N THR A 392 -9.81 -4.40 10.67
CA THR A 392 -10.72 -5.48 10.27
C THR A 392 -11.21 -6.24 11.50
N ARG A 393 -11.97 -7.30 11.27
CA ARG A 393 -12.43 -8.22 12.31
C ARG A 393 -12.07 -9.64 11.95
N VAL A 394 -11.71 -10.41 12.97
CA VAL A 394 -11.45 -11.86 12.89
C VAL A 394 -12.47 -12.61 13.71
N THR A 395 -12.66 -13.88 13.39
CA THR A 395 -13.61 -14.75 14.07
C THR A 395 -12.95 -16.03 14.58
N LYS A 396 -13.71 -16.80 15.33
CA LYS A 396 -13.21 -18.04 15.93
C LYS A 396 -12.54 -18.97 14.90
N GLN A 397 -11.35 -19.45 15.22
CA GLN A 397 -10.46 -20.30 14.40
C GLN A 397 -9.71 -19.57 13.28
N ASP A 398 -9.91 -18.26 13.05
CA ASP A 398 -9.05 -17.53 12.13
C ASP A 398 -7.61 -17.60 12.63
N LYS A 399 -6.71 -18.02 11.75
CA LYS A 399 -5.28 -18.18 12.06
C LYS A 399 -4.52 -16.89 11.83
N MET A 400 -3.46 -16.70 12.60
CA MET A 400 -2.59 -15.53 12.54
C MET A 400 -1.18 -15.93 12.96
N SER A 401 -0.19 -15.15 12.53
CA SER A 401 1.18 -15.23 13.06
C SER A 401 1.38 -14.10 14.06
N ARG A 402 1.61 -14.40 15.34
CA ARG A 402 1.94 -13.40 16.34
C ARG A 402 3.41 -13.01 16.17
N ILE A 403 3.68 -11.70 15.97
CA ILE A 403 5.03 -11.17 15.78
C ILE A 403 5.55 -10.46 17.02
N LYS A 404 4.64 -9.95 17.88
CA LYS A 404 4.99 -9.41 19.20
C LYS A 404 3.95 -9.85 20.23
N LYS A 405 4.41 -10.37 21.36
CA LYS A 405 3.57 -10.75 22.49
C LYS A 405 3.64 -9.65 23.56
N SER A 406 2.49 -9.17 24.00
CA SER A 406 2.41 -8.18 25.07
C SER A 406 2.78 -8.78 26.43
N VAL A 407 3.64 -8.09 27.17
CA VAL A 407 4.01 -8.38 28.57
C VAL A 407 3.57 -7.27 29.52
N SER A 408 2.74 -6.34 29.06
CA SER A 408 2.18 -5.24 29.84
C SER A 408 1.49 -5.75 31.11
N GLN A 409 1.54 -4.93 32.18
CA GLN A 409 0.81 -5.22 33.43
C GLN A 409 -0.68 -4.86 33.36
N GLY A 410 -1.09 -4.07 32.34
CA GLY A 410 -2.48 -3.68 32.08
C GLY A 410 -3.16 -4.49 30.99
N GLU A 411 -3.95 -3.84 30.15
CA GLU A 411 -4.51 -4.45 28.95
C GLU A 411 -3.41 -4.95 28.03
N ARG A 412 -3.55 -6.17 27.53
CA ARG A 412 -2.57 -6.81 26.68
C ARG A 412 -3.09 -6.92 25.26
N TRP A 413 -2.32 -6.42 24.31
CA TRP A 413 -2.63 -6.46 22.89
C TRP A 413 -1.44 -7.04 22.14
N ASP A 414 -1.62 -8.20 21.52
CA ASP A 414 -0.59 -8.85 20.73
C ASP A 414 -0.56 -8.26 19.31
N LYS A 415 0.63 -8.09 18.74
CA LYS A 415 0.80 -7.70 17.34
C LYS A 415 0.83 -8.95 16.48
N VAL A 416 -0.04 -8.99 15.46
CA VAL A 416 -0.24 -10.16 14.62
C VAL A 416 -0.20 -9.81 13.14
N ILE A 417 0.17 -10.80 12.32
CA ILE A 417 -0.01 -10.81 10.88
C ILE A 417 -1.17 -11.76 10.58
N LEU A 418 -2.21 -11.29 9.92
CA LEU A 418 -3.34 -12.08 9.47
C LEU A 418 -2.98 -12.92 8.24
N GLU A 419 -3.75 -13.97 7.93
CA GLU A 419 -3.52 -14.82 6.74
C GLU A 419 -3.49 -14.02 5.41
N ASN A 420 -4.19 -12.90 5.34
CA ASN A 420 -4.17 -12.02 4.17
C ASN A 420 -2.97 -11.08 4.11
N GLY A 421 -2.06 -11.11 5.11
CA GLY A 421 -0.87 -10.27 5.23
C GLY A 421 -1.09 -8.93 5.94
N MET A 422 -2.30 -8.62 6.42
CA MET A 422 -2.56 -7.41 7.18
C MET A 422 -1.93 -7.49 8.57
N ILE A 423 -1.27 -6.42 9.01
CA ILE A 423 -0.64 -6.33 10.33
C ILE A 423 -1.50 -5.46 11.24
N GLY A 424 -1.76 -5.92 12.46
CA GLY A 424 -2.53 -5.17 13.43
C GLY A 424 -2.39 -5.71 14.85
N TYR A 425 -3.16 -5.12 15.77
CA TYR A 425 -3.18 -5.49 17.18
C TYR A 425 -4.51 -6.12 17.56
N ILE A 426 -4.43 -7.24 18.25
CA ILE A 426 -5.58 -7.98 18.77
C ILE A 426 -5.48 -8.11 20.28
N PHE A 427 -6.61 -8.00 20.98
CA PHE A 427 -6.64 -8.17 22.42
C PHE A 427 -6.25 -9.61 22.81
N GLN A 428 -5.23 -9.77 23.66
CA GLN A 428 -4.55 -11.03 23.93
C GLN A 428 -5.50 -12.12 24.49
N GLU A 429 -6.57 -11.76 25.19
CA GLU A 429 -7.55 -12.71 25.71
C GLU A 429 -8.27 -13.51 24.61
N TYR A 430 -8.29 -12.98 23.38
CA TYR A 430 -8.87 -13.68 22.22
C TYR A 430 -7.82 -14.43 21.40
N VAL A 431 -6.59 -14.57 21.92
CA VAL A 431 -5.50 -15.23 21.19
C VAL A 431 -5.11 -16.52 21.91
N GLN A 432 -5.15 -17.63 21.19
CA GLN A 432 -4.65 -18.91 21.67
C GLN A 432 -3.55 -19.43 20.77
N GLU A 433 -2.47 -19.91 21.39
CA GLU A 433 -1.33 -20.48 20.67
C GLU A 433 -1.73 -21.80 20.02
N ILE A 434 -1.34 -21.98 18.77
CA ILE A 434 -1.40 -23.28 18.11
C ILE A 434 -0.22 -24.08 18.67
N PRO A 435 -0.47 -25.23 19.33
CA PRO A 435 0.63 -26.02 19.86
C PRO A 435 1.64 -26.34 18.77
N ASN A 436 2.92 -26.04 19.02
CA ASN A 436 4.00 -26.40 18.10
C ASN A 436 4.21 -27.93 18.18
N ARG A 437 3.38 -28.66 17.45
CA ARG A 437 3.52 -30.11 17.31
C ARG A 437 4.40 -30.38 16.10
N GLN A 438 5.54 -30.98 16.38
CA GLN A 438 6.43 -31.44 15.30
C GLN A 438 5.80 -32.62 14.56
N ILE A 439 6.27 -32.86 13.35
CA ILE A 439 5.93 -34.07 12.60
C ILE A 439 6.48 -35.28 13.38
N GLU A 440 5.60 -36.21 13.74
CA GLU A 440 5.95 -37.45 14.48
C GLU A 440 6.03 -38.63 13.52
N LYS A 441 5.29 -38.61 12.42
CA LYS A 441 5.20 -39.68 11.43
C LYS A 441 4.79 -39.16 10.07
N ILE A 442 5.34 -39.74 9.02
CA ILE A 442 4.93 -39.53 7.63
C ILE A 442 4.53 -40.90 7.06
N ASP A 443 3.30 -41.03 6.59
CA ASP A 443 2.85 -42.21 5.84
C ASP A 443 2.87 -41.93 4.35
N LEU A 444 3.36 -42.91 3.57
CA LEU A 444 3.51 -42.83 2.12
C LEU A 444 2.54 -43.81 1.46
N GLN A 445 1.85 -43.35 0.43
CA GLN A 445 0.95 -44.20 -0.36
C GLN A 445 1.09 -43.88 -1.84
N ILE A 446 1.24 -44.92 -2.66
CA ILE A 446 1.24 -44.80 -4.12
C ILE A 446 0.38 -45.98 -4.68
N GLU A 447 -0.28 -45.73 -5.77
CA GLU A 447 -1.17 -46.73 -6.42
C GLU A 447 -0.42 -48.02 -6.82
N ASN A 448 0.82 -47.88 -7.31
CA ASN A 448 1.67 -48.97 -7.73
C ASN A 448 3.16 -48.59 -7.55
N THR A 449 3.94 -49.45 -6.91
CA THR A 449 5.40 -49.27 -6.75
C THR A 449 6.20 -49.81 -7.93
N THR A 450 5.57 -50.52 -8.86
CA THR A 450 6.18 -51.02 -10.08
C THR A 450 5.68 -50.19 -11.27
N LEU A 451 6.54 -49.41 -11.84
CA LEU A 451 6.24 -48.45 -12.90
C LEU A 451 6.89 -48.87 -14.23
N GLN A 452 6.20 -48.58 -15.32
CA GLN A 452 6.80 -48.70 -16.64
C GLN A 452 7.64 -47.45 -16.94
N LYS A 453 8.75 -47.60 -17.66
CA LYS A 453 9.52 -46.45 -18.17
C LYS A 453 8.61 -45.43 -18.86
N GLY A 454 8.70 -44.17 -18.46
CA GLY A 454 7.88 -43.05 -18.92
C GLY A 454 6.64 -42.76 -18.07
N ASP A 455 6.26 -43.67 -17.15
CA ASP A 455 5.13 -43.41 -16.24
C ASP A 455 5.39 -42.22 -15.33
N LYS A 456 4.29 -41.50 -15.05
CA LYS A 456 4.25 -40.44 -14.02
C LYS A 456 3.19 -40.80 -12.98
N LYS A 457 3.56 -40.78 -11.70
CA LYS A 457 2.66 -41.10 -10.59
C LYS A 457 2.89 -40.13 -9.43
N GLN A 458 1.80 -39.78 -8.78
CA GLN A 458 1.80 -38.93 -7.57
C GLN A 458 2.00 -39.80 -6.32
N LEU A 459 3.01 -39.50 -5.52
CA LEU A 459 3.17 -40.04 -4.19
C LEU A 459 2.26 -39.27 -3.22
N GLN A 460 1.31 -39.96 -2.62
CA GLN A 460 0.47 -39.40 -1.57
C GLN A 460 1.18 -39.47 -0.22
N ILE A 461 1.19 -38.37 0.53
CA ILE A 461 1.75 -38.34 1.88
C ILE A 461 0.65 -38.00 2.90
N THR A 462 0.72 -38.60 4.08
CA THR A 462 -0.08 -38.23 5.24
C THR A 462 0.84 -37.96 6.42
N ILE A 463 0.71 -36.75 6.97
CA ILE A 463 1.55 -36.26 8.07
C ILE A 463 0.77 -36.42 9.40
N PHE A 464 1.45 -36.88 10.42
CA PHE A 464 0.90 -37.02 11.78
C PHE A 464 1.79 -36.32 12.80
N PRO A 465 1.18 -35.66 13.82
CA PRO A 465 -0.26 -35.43 13.92
C PRO A 465 -0.76 -34.46 12.83
N ALA A 466 -2.05 -34.51 12.49
CA ALA A 466 -2.66 -33.63 11.51
C ALA A 466 -2.55 -32.14 11.90
N GLU A 467 -2.36 -31.86 13.19
CA GLU A 467 -2.15 -30.54 13.77
C GLU A 467 -0.68 -30.15 13.85
N ALA A 468 0.23 -30.83 13.13
CA ALA A 468 1.62 -30.40 13.04
C ALA A 468 1.72 -28.96 12.52
N SER A 469 2.58 -28.16 13.14
CA SER A 469 2.70 -26.70 12.88
C SER A 469 3.19 -26.40 11.47
N THR A 470 3.91 -27.32 10.87
CA THR A 470 4.35 -27.28 9.47
C THR A 470 4.08 -28.64 8.81
N HIS A 471 3.88 -28.61 7.49
CA HIS A 471 3.74 -29.81 6.66
C HIS A 471 4.85 -29.84 5.59
N LYS A 472 5.95 -29.12 5.82
CA LYS A 472 7.07 -29.04 4.89
C LYS A 472 7.90 -30.29 4.92
N VAL A 473 8.09 -30.91 3.75
CA VAL A 473 8.87 -32.12 3.54
C VAL A 473 9.77 -31.97 2.31
N ASN A 474 10.89 -32.67 2.34
CA ASN A 474 11.81 -32.79 1.21
C ASN A 474 11.66 -34.18 0.60
N TYR A 475 11.64 -34.27 -0.73
CA TYR A 475 11.59 -35.48 -1.51
C TYR A 475 12.96 -35.79 -2.10
N ILE A 476 13.45 -37.01 -1.93
CA ILE A 476 14.79 -37.42 -2.37
C ILE A 476 14.70 -38.78 -3.05
N SER A 477 15.25 -38.91 -4.24
CA SER A 477 15.45 -40.19 -4.89
C SER A 477 16.90 -40.66 -4.67
N SER A 478 17.11 -41.91 -4.24
CA SER A 478 18.44 -42.51 -4.08
C SER A 478 19.15 -42.75 -5.44
N ASN A 479 18.37 -42.85 -6.52
CA ASN A 479 18.88 -42.96 -7.88
C ASN A 479 17.97 -42.22 -8.86
N PRO A 480 18.20 -40.92 -9.09
CA PRO A 480 17.37 -40.11 -10.01
C PRO A 480 17.39 -40.57 -11.46
N GLU A 481 18.39 -41.35 -11.88
CA GLU A 481 18.46 -41.93 -13.22
C GLU A 481 17.42 -43.03 -13.43
N VAL A 482 17.03 -43.72 -12.36
CA VAL A 482 15.95 -44.72 -12.40
C VAL A 482 14.59 -44.06 -12.29
N ALA A 483 14.39 -43.24 -11.28
CA ALA A 483 13.18 -42.42 -11.17
C ALA A 483 13.46 -41.11 -10.42
N MET A 484 12.96 -39.99 -10.95
CA MET A 484 13.01 -38.68 -10.29
C MET A 484 11.70 -38.43 -9.52
N ILE A 485 11.81 -37.58 -8.51
CA ILE A 485 10.65 -37.04 -7.79
C ILE A 485 10.80 -35.52 -7.66
N ASP A 486 9.73 -34.77 -7.91
CA ASP A 486 9.72 -33.32 -7.76
C ASP A 486 9.23 -32.88 -6.37
N ASN A 487 9.22 -31.57 -6.10
CA ASN A 487 8.79 -30.99 -4.81
C ASN A 487 7.28 -31.11 -4.57
N GLU A 488 6.49 -31.44 -5.58
CA GLU A 488 5.07 -31.75 -5.46
C GLU A 488 4.78 -33.24 -5.24
N GLY A 489 5.84 -34.08 -5.20
CA GLY A 489 5.73 -35.52 -5.00
C GLY A 489 5.39 -36.31 -6.26
N ASN A 490 5.57 -35.74 -7.48
CA ASN A 490 5.38 -36.46 -8.71
C ASN A 490 6.62 -37.28 -9.06
N ILE A 491 6.46 -38.60 -9.13
CA ILE A 491 7.50 -39.56 -9.55
C ILE A 491 7.46 -39.73 -11.06
N THR A 492 8.60 -39.60 -11.72
CA THR A 492 8.78 -39.87 -13.15
C THR A 492 9.75 -41.05 -13.33
N ALA A 493 9.30 -42.14 -13.93
CA ALA A 493 10.09 -43.35 -14.22
C ALA A 493 10.95 -43.14 -15.47
N ILE A 494 12.31 -43.26 -15.33
CA ILE A 494 13.28 -42.89 -16.40
C ILE A 494 13.91 -44.12 -17.02
N HIS A 495 14.59 -44.96 -16.21
CA HIS A 495 15.27 -46.17 -16.68
C HIS A 495 14.94 -47.37 -15.81
N ALA A 496 15.01 -48.58 -16.38
CA ALA A 496 14.77 -49.80 -15.66
C ALA A 496 15.80 -49.97 -14.50
N GLY A 497 15.28 -50.36 -13.34
CA GLY A 497 16.04 -50.49 -12.11
C GLY A 497 15.20 -50.30 -10.88
N THR A 498 15.84 -50.15 -9.73
CA THR A 498 15.18 -49.91 -8.44
C THR A 498 15.79 -48.67 -7.80
N THR A 499 14.94 -47.82 -7.23
CA THR A 499 15.35 -46.64 -6.46
C THR A 499 14.50 -46.53 -5.20
N ILE A 500 15.02 -45.87 -4.16
CA ILE A 500 14.31 -45.58 -2.92
C ILE A 500 13.93 -44.08 -2.95
N ILE A 501 12.66 -43.80 -2.85
CA ILE A 501 12.16 -42.45 -2.62
C ILE A 501 12.04 -42.23 -1.11
N THR A 502 12.72 -41.21 -0.62
CA THR A 502 12.69 -40.78 0.79
C THR A 502 11.91 -39.48 0.88
N VAL A 503 10.97 -39.41 1.83
CA VAL A 503 10.28 -38.17 2.21
C VAL A 503 10.71 -37.85 3.64
N LYS A 504 11.35 -36.69 3.83
CA LYS A 504 11.91 -36.25 5.12
C LYS A 504 11.29 -34.91 5.53
N ALA A 505 10.87 -34.79 6.79
CA ALA A 505 10.45 -33.52 7.37
C ALA A 505 11.60 -32.50 7.36
N GLU A 506 11.30 -31.22 7.06
CA GLU A 506 12.32 -30.16 7.09
C GLU A 506 12.77 -29.81 8.52
N GLU A 507 11.85 -29.91 9.49
CA GLU A 507 12.05 -29.43 10.86
C GLU A 507 12.73 -30.44 11.81
N ASN A 508 12.77 -31.73 11.42
CA ASN A 508 13.35 -32.80 12.24
C ASN A 508 13.83 -33.98 11.39
N ASP A 509 14.22 -35.09 12.04
CA ASP A 509 14.74 -36.27 11.35
C ASP A 509 13.67 -37.30 10.98
N VAL A 510 12.39 -36.98 11.15
CA VAL A 510 11.30 -37.87 10.77
C VAL A 510 11.26 -38.05 9.28
N GLN A 511 11.35 -39.28 8.82
CA GLN A 511 11.31 -39.63 7.41
C GLN A 511 10.63 -40.99 7.21
N ASN A 512 10.16 -41.19 5.98
CA ASN A 512 9.67 -42.50 5.52
C ASN A 512 10.16 -42.74 4.09
N GLN A 513 10.21 -44.02 3.69
CA GLN A 513 10.79 -44.44 2.44
C GLN A 513 9.89 -45.43 1.72
N ILE A 514 9.92 -45.39 0.40
CA ILE A 514 9.25 -46.33 -0.47
C ILE A 514 10.14 -46.73 -1.63
N GLU A 515 10.21 -48.03 -1.91
CA GLU A 515 10.98 -48.56 -3.03
C GLU A 515 10.12 -48.50 -4.31
N ILE A 516 10.71 -47.97 -5.37
CA ILE A 516 10.09 -47.91 -6.70
C ILE A 516 10.94 -48.77 -7.65
N THR A 517 10.31 -49.71 -8.31
CA THR A 517 10.90 -50.51 -9.39
C THR A 517 10.40 -50.02 -10.74
N VAL A 518 11.31 -49.71 -11.62
CA VAL A 518 11.00 -49.33 -13.01
C VAL A 518 11.39 -50.47 -13.92
N TYR A 519 10.48 -50.83 -14.83
CA TYR A 519 10.74 -51.82 -15.85
C TYR A 519 10.56 -51.23 -17.25
N SER A 520 11.33 -51.77 -18.21
CA SER A 520 11.15 -51.48 -19.63
C SER A 520 10.54 -52.70 -20.31
N PRO A 521 9.36 -52.56 -20.90
CA PRO A 521 8.77 -53.70 -21.66
C PRO A 521 9.66 -54.03 -22.85
N VAL A 522 9.81 -55.32 -23.14
CA VAL A 522 10.50 -55.79 -24.35
C VAL A 522 9.69 -55.41 -25.57
N THR A 523 10.26 -54.64 -26.45
CA THR A 523 9.63 -54.18 -27.70
C THR A 523 10.01 -55.05 -28.88
N SER A 524 11.18 -55.66 -28.86
CA SER A 524 11.61 -56.60 -29.93
C SER A 524 12.54 -57.69 -29.40
N ILE A 525 12.49 -58.87 -29.99
CA ILE A 525 13.46 -59.94 -29.81
C ILE A 525 13.90 -60.39 -31.22
N SER A 526 15.20 -60.43 -31.41
CA SER A 526 15.77 -60.99 -32.64
C SER A 526 16.88 -61.98 -32.27
N ILE A 527 17.18 -62.87 -33.18
CA ILE A 527 18.26 -63.83 -33.06
C ILE A 527 19.17 -63.70 -34.26
N ASP A 528 20.46 -63.99 -34.06
CA ASP A 528 21.51 -63.90 -35.09
C ASP A 528 21.34 -64.93 -36.22
N GLN A 529 20.69 -66.04 -35.95
CA GLN A 529 20.40 -67.09 -36.94
C GLN A 529 18.94 -67.53 -36.88
N LYS A 530 18.19 -67.43 -37.99
CA LYS A 530 16.80 -67.88 -38.12
C LYS A 530 16.68 -69.33 -38.50
N GLU A 531 17.66 -69.85 -39.22
CA GLU A 531 17.75 -71.24 -39.67
C GLU A 531 19.18 -71.74 -39.48
N LEU A 532 19.34 -72.93 -38.94
CA LEU A 532 20.66 -73.55 -38.64
C LEU A 532 20.61 -75.01 -38.97
N TYR A 533 21.55 -75.43 -39.81
CA TYR A 533 21.75 -76.80 -40.16
C TYR A 533 22.96 -77.35 -39.42
N LEU A 534 22.77 -78.31 -38.54
CA LEU A 534 23.82 -78.94 -37.71
C LEU A 534 23.88 -80.44 -38.03
N GLN A 535 25.11 -80.99 -38.03
CA GLN A 535 25.29 -82.42 -38.01
C GLN A 535 25.18 -82.94 -36.58
N ILE A 536 25.09 -84.27 -36.45
CA ILE A 536 25.10 -84.90 -35.11
C ILE A 536 26.43 -84.57 -34.39
N GLU A 537 26.29 -84.07 -33.14
CA GLU A 537 27.36 -83.60 -32.24
C GLU A 537 27.91 -82.18 -32.53
N ASP A 538 27.42 -81.48 -33.55
CA ASP A 538 27.69 -80.07 -33.71
C ASP A 538 27.07 -79.20 -32.58
N THR A 539 27.81 -78.17 -32.18
CA THR A 539 27.35 -77.17 -31.22
C THR A 539 27.35 -75.78 -31.84
N PHE A 540 26.31 -74.98 -31.61
CA PHE A 540 26.26 -73.62 -32.05
C PHE A 540 25.72 -72.70 -30.98
N GLN A 541 26.33 -71.51 -30.82
CA GLN A 541 25.89 -70.49 -29.89
C GLN A 541 24.89 -69.58 -30.58
N ILE A 542 23.63 -69.60 -30.17
CA ILE A 542 22.61 -68.62 -30.65
C ILE A 542 22.66 -67.40 -29.74
N ASN A 543 22.80 -66.22 -30.35
CA ASN A 543 22.72 -64.96 -29.66
C ASN A 543 21.34 -64.36 -29.88
N ALA A 544 20.64 -64.04 -28.78
CA ALA A 544 19.39 -63.32 -28.78
C ALA A 544 19.61 -61.85 -28.42
N TYR A 545 19.16 -60.98 -29.27
CA TYR A 545 19.16 -59.52 -29.06
C TYR A 545 17.75 -59.08 -28.64
N ILE A 546 17.67 -58.32 -27.59
CA ILE A 546 16.43 -57.84 -26.97
C ILE A 546 16.48 -56.32 -26.94
N GLU A 547 15.44 -55.66 -27.38
CA GLU A 547 15.30 -54.20 -27.24
C GLU A 547 14.17 -53.87 -26.27
N PRO A 548 14.37 -52.92 -25.38
CA PRO A 548 15.67 -52.32 -25.02
C PRO A 548 16.60 -53.31 -24.32
N GLU A 549 17.90 -53.08 -24.39
CA GLU A 549 18.96 -53.96 -23.83
C GLU A 549 19.07 -53.78 -22.29
N ASP A 550 17.97 -53.88 -21.58
CA ASP A 550 17.95 -53.88 -20.13
C ASP A 550 18.32 -55.26 -19.57
N LYS A 551 18.72 -55.34 -18.28
CA LYS A 551 19.14 -56.60 -17.61
C LYS A 551 18.00 -57.62 -17.52
N ILE A 552 17.64 -58.24 -18.61
CA ILE A 552 16.56 -59.26 -18.70
C ILE A 552 17.20 -60.66 -18.70
N LYS A 553 16.63 -61.57 -17.90
CA LYS A 553 17.00 -62.98 -17.93
C LYS A 553 16.47 -63.61 -19.19
N LYS A 554 17.36 -64.09 -20.08
CA LYS A 554 17.02 -64.82 -21.28
C LYS A 554 16.80 -66.29 -20.95
N LYS A 555 15.70 -66.89 -21.42
CA LYS A 555 15.43 -68.32 -21.30
C LYS A 555 15.24 -68.89 -22.69
N TYR A 556 16.09 -69.85 -23.02
CA TYR A 556 16.01 -70.58 -24.32
C TYR A 556 15.27 -71.89 -24.08
N THR A 557 14.36 -72.25 -24.97
CA THR A 557 13.65 -73.54 -24.92
C THR A 557 13.69 -74.22 -26.31
N SER A 558 13.88 -75.54 -26.38
CA SER A 558 13.75 -76.34 -27.57
C SER A 558 12.41 -77.10 -27.53
N GLN A 559 11.77 -77.26 -28.66
CA GLN A 559 10.59 -78.14 -28.84
C GLN A 559 11.01 -79.59 -29.15
N ASP A 560 12.27 -79.84 -29.54
CA ASP A 560 12.80 -81.17 -29.79
C ASP A 560 13.67 -81.62 -28.60
N GLU A 561 13.30 -82.73 -27.94
CA GLU A 561 13.99 -83.30 -26.79
C GLU A 561 15.41 -83.82 -27.12
N LYS A 562 15.68 -84.09 -28.41
CA LYS A 562 17.00 -84.54 -28.85
C LYS A 562 18.04 -83.43 -28.94
N ILE A 563 17.61 -82.15 -28.91
CA ILE A 563 18.50 -81.01 -28.91
C ILE A 563 18.75 -80.59 -27.47
N LYS A 564 19.95 -80.91 -26.95
CA LYS A 564 20.38 -80.42 -25.60
C LYS A 564 20.76 -78.95 -25.67
N ARG A 565 20.49 -78.23 -24.58
CA ARG A 565 20.81 -76.82 -24.41
C ARG A 565 22.07 -76.61 -23.63
#